data_e450a20e014fd7f06835c031b8d779d9
#
_entry.id   e450a20e014fd7f06835c031b8d779d9
#
_cell.length_a   1.000
_cell.length_b   1.000
_cell.length_c   1.000
_cell.angle_alpha   90.00
_cell.angle_beta   90.00
_cell.angle_gamma   90.00
#
_symmetry.space_group_name_H-M   'P 1'
#
loop_
_entity.id
_entity.type
_entity.pdbx_description
1 polymer ?
#
loop_
_entity_poly.entity_id
_entity_poly.type
_entity_poly.pdbx_seq_one_letter_code
_entity_poly.pdbx_strand_id
1 'polypeptide(L)'
;KVPESESAVWQNLRRTSEASPLVYVLDTRVERTATGLEIKVDLSGPTNYRTFILTRERSLVIELFHVGGSRAPALISVGAHGVKAVRSSMYQKETARVVLEGQTQIPNHRIVKTDTGLSIVIE
;
A
#
# COMPACT_ATOMS: atom_id res chain seq x y z
N LYS A 1 8.94 31.04 -18.14
CA LYS A 1 8.40 30.41 -17.77
C LYS A 1 8.48 29.93 -17.29
N VAL A 2 8.87 30.39 -17.46
CA VAL A 2 8.31 29.50 -16.97
C VAL A 2 8.57 29.28 -16.41
N PRO A 3 8.94 29.53 -16.42
CA PRO A 3 8.68 28.96 -16.00
C PRO A 3 8.95 28.65 -15.46
N GLU A 4 9.25 28.94 -15.58
CA GLU A 4 8.88 28.30 -15.18
C GLU A 4 8.97 27.80 -14.40
N SER A 5 9.67 28.32 -14.58
CA SER A 5 9.24 27.67 -14.04
C SER A 5 9.22 27.46 -13.26
N GLU A 6 9.48 27.82 -13.24
CA GLU A 6 8.83 27.28 -12.80
C GLU A 6 8.55 26.70 -12.25
N SER A 7 9.09 27.14 -12.42
CA SER A 7 8.31 26.40 -12.17
C SER A 7 8.12 25.78 -11.88
N ALA A 8 8.48 25.79 -12.16
CA ALA A 8 7.68 24.86 -12.10
C ALA A 8 7.57 24.38 -11.69
N VAL A 9 8.02 24.72 -11.95
CA VAL A 9 7.35 23.96 -11.69
C VAL A 9 6.79 23.76 -11.05
N TRP A 10 6.77 24.14 -11.17
CA TRP A 10 5.72 23.70 -10.78
C TRP A 10 5.32 23.35 -10.71
N GLN A 11 5.29 23.49 -11.15
CA GLN A 11 4.43 22.91 -11.37
C GLN A 11 4.25 22.27 -11.34
N ASN A 12 4.66 22.82 -11.97
CA ASN A 12 3.96 22.04 -12.13
C ASN A 12 3.58 21.72 -11.86
N LEU A 13 3.84 21.90 -12.28
CA LEU A 13 2.94 21.38 -12.29
C LEU A 13 2.41 21.26 -12.02
N ARG A 14 2.37 21.21 -12.10
CA ARG A 14 1.48 21.05 -12.30
C ARG A 14 1.26 20.77 -12.46
N ARG A 15 1.26 20.50 -12.77
CA ARG A 15 0.78 20.17 -13.40
C ARG A 15 0.75 19.58 -13.29
N THR A 16 0.95 19.64 -13.43
CA THR A 16 0.53 18.91 -13.53
C THR A 16 0.21 18.48 -13.08
N SER A 17 0.23 18.24 -12.69
CA SER A 17 -0.31 17.74 -12.50
C SER A 17 -1.06 17.42 -12.69
N GLU A 18 -1.13 17.77 -12.78
CA GLU A 18 -2.04 17.30 -13.21
C GLU A 18 -2.38 16.24 -13.63
N ALA A 19 -2.32 15.91 -13.66
CA ALA A 19 -2.74 15.19 -14.76
C ALA A 19 -2.50 13.69 -14.74
N SER A 20 -1.83 13.15 -13.78
CA SER A 20 -1.75 11.69 -13.66
C SER A 20 -3.08 11.14 -13.17
N PRO A 21 -3.62 10.10 -13.81
CA PRO A 21 -4.86 9.50 -13.33
C PRO A 21 -4.66 8.90 -11.94
N LEU A 22 -5.73 8.87 -11.17
CA LEU A 22 -5.70 8.21 -9.87
C LEU A 22 -5.46 6.72 -10.05
N VAL A 23 -4.79 6.13 -9.09
CA VAL A 23 -4.55 4.68 -9.03
C VAL A 23 -5.65 4.07 -8.18
N TYR A 24 -6.01 2.84 -8.45
CA TYR A 24 -7.01 2.11 -7.67
C TYR A 24 -6.39 0.84 -7.10
N VAL A 25 -6.75 0.52 -5.86
CA VAL A 25 -6.40 -0.77 -5.29
C VAL A 25 -7.40 -1.77 -5.85
N LEU A 26 -6.93 -2.70 -6.65
CA LEU A 26 -7.79 -3.66 -7.33
C LEU A 26 -8.09 -4.85 -6.44
N ASP A 27 -7.12 -5.28 -5.65
CA ASP A 27 -7.29 -6.46 -4.80
C ASP A 27 -6.17 -6.50 -3.76
N THR A 28 -6.44 -7.23 -2.68
CA THR A 28 -5.43 -7.62 -1.71
C THR A 28 -5.64 -9.09 -1.42
N ARG A 29 -4.59 -9.90 -1.56
CA ARG A 29 -4.66 -11.35 -1.42
C ARG A 29 -3.56 -11.84 -0.52
N VAL A 30 -3.82 -12.92 0.18
CA VAL A 30 -2.84 -13.61 1.00
C VAL A 30 -2.60 -14.97 0.37
N GLU A 31 -1.35 -15.26 0.04
CA GLU A 31 -0.96 -16.54 -0.57
C GLU A 31 0.09 -17.20 0.30
N ARG A 32 0.00 -18.54 0.42
CA ARG A 32 1.02 -19.29 1.11
C ARG A 32 2.20 -19.51 0.17
N THR A 33 3.41 -19.43 0.74
CA THR A 33 4.62 -19.73 0.02
C THR A 33 5.31 -20.93 0.68
N ALA A 34 6.43 -21.38 0.11
CA ALA A 34 7.16 -22.51 0.67
C ALA A 34 7.65 -22.22 2.09
N THR A 35 7.94 -20.97 2.43
CA THR A 35 8.55 -20.59 3.70
C THR A 35 7.67 -19.68 4.56
N GLY A 36 6.51 -19.24 4.06
CA GLY A 36 5.65 -18.36 4.83
C GLY A 36 4.45 -17.88 4.06
N LEU A 37 4.30 -16.55 3.94
CA LEU A 37 3.16 -15.92 3.29
C LEU A 37 3.65 -14.80 2.37
N GLU A 38 2.82 -14.51 1.37
CA GLU A 38 2.98 -13.30 0.57
C GLU A 38 1.64 -12.60 0.53
N ILE A 39 1.62 -11.34 0.97
CA ILE A 39 0.44 -10.48 0.88
C ILE A 39 0.62 -9.63 -0.37
N LYS A 40 -0.23 -9.85 -1.36
CA LYS A 40 -0.15 -9.15 -2.64
C LYS A 40 -1.18 -8.05 -2.70
N VAL A 41 -0.71 -6.85 -3.02
CA VAL A 41 -1.57 -5.68 -3.21
C VAL A 41 -1.52 -5.33 -4.69
N ASP A 42 -2.62 -5.57 -5.39
CA ASP A 42 -2.71 -5.30 -6.83
C ASP A 42 -3.22 -3.88 -7.04
N LEU A 43 -2.52 -3.12 -7.86
CA LEU A 43 -2.81 -1.73 -8.15
C LEU A 43 -3.05 -1.55 -9.65
N SER A 44 -3.84 -0.56 -10.01
CA SER A 44 -4.10 -0.25 -11.41
C SER A 44 -2.94 0.46 -12.10
N GLY A 45 -1.96 0.94 -11.33
CA GLY A 45 -0.78 1.60 -11.86
C GLY A 45 0.22 1.87 -10.75
N PRO A 46 1.39 2.43 -11.09
CA PRO A 46 2.39 2.73 -10.08
C PRO A 46 1.94 3.84 -9.15
N THR A 47 2.36 3.76 -7.90
CA THR A 47 2.07 4.80 -6.91
C THR A 47 3.20 4.88 -5.91
N ASN A 48 3.31 6.02 -5.26
CA ASN A 48 4.22 6.17 -4.14
C ASN A 48 3.56 5.62 -2.88
N TYR A 49 4.39 5.15 -1.97
CA TYR A 49 3.89 4.63 -0.71
C TYR A 49 4.89 4.94 0.40
N ARG A 50 4.41 4.84 1.63
CA ARG A 50 5.29 4.86 2.79
C ARG A 50 4.82 3.82 3.79
N THR A 51 5.71 3.42 4.68
CA THR A 51 5.39 2.43 5.70
C THR A 51 5.77 2.97 7.07
N PHE A 52 5.01 2.55 8.07
CA PHE A 52 5.36 2.83 9.46
C PHE A 52 4.73 1.77 10.36
N ILE A 53 5.20 1.73 11.59
CA ILE A 53 4.79 0.71 12.55
C ILE A 53 4.02 1.38 13.68
N LEU A 54 2.87 0.79 14.01
CA LEU A 54 2.09 1.14 15.18
C LEU A 54 2.35 0.05 16.21
N THR A 55 3.26 0.32 17.15
CA THR A 55 3.77 -0.70 18.08
C THR A 55 2.67 -1.26 18.97
N ARG A 56 1.82 -0.40 19.51
CA ARG A 56 0.74 -0.84 20.41
C ARG A 56 -0.24 -1.77 19.71
N GLU A 57 -0.53 -1.48 18.46
CA GLU A 57 -1.47 -2.26 17.67
C GLU A 57 -0.82 -3.45 17.00
N ARG A 58 0.49 -3.61 17.16
CA ARG A 58 1.26 -4.67 16.51
C ARG A 58 1.03 -4.67 15.01
N SER A 59 1.02 -3.48 14.40
CA SER A 59 0.60 -3.31 13.03
C SER A 59 1.68 -2.64 12.18
N LEU A 60 1.86 -3.17 10.99
CA LEU A 60 2.62 -2.54 9.91
C LEU A 60 1.61 -1.85 9.00
N VAL A 61 1.76 -0.55 8.82
CA VAL A 61 0.86 0.25 7.98
C VAL A 61 1.59 0.62 6.70
N ILE A 62 0.94 0.38 5.57
CA ILE A 62 1.39 0.85 4.27
C ILE A 62 0.36 1.87 3.79
N GLU A 63 0.83 3.12 3.58
CA GLU A 63 -0.01 4.15 2.98
C GLU A 63 0.33 4.27 1.51
N LEU A 64 -0.68 4.24 0.67
CA LEU A 64 -0.57 4.35 -0.78
C LEU A 64 -1.18 5.68 -1.18
N PHE A 65 -0.43 6.47 -1.95
CA PHE A 65 -0.83 7.83 -2.29
C PHE A 65 -1.41 7.90 -3.70
N HIS A 66 -2.19 8.95 -3.94
CA HIS A 66 -2.82 9.18 -5.23
C HIS A 66 -3.78 8.05 -5.62
N VAL A 67 -4.49 7.52 -4.63
CA VAL A 67 -5.41 6.39 -4.79
C VAL A 67 -6.84 6.92 -4.75
N GLY A 68 -7.61 6.59 -5.79
CA GLY A 68 -8.99 7.05 -5.90
C GLY A 68 -10.02 6.15 -5.25
N GLY A 69 -9.65 4.91 -4.94
CA GLY A 69 -10.55 3.96 -4.30
C GLY A 69 -9.94 2.59 -4.20
N SER A 70 -10.62 1.70 -3.49
CA SER A 70 -10.14 0.35 -3.25
C SER A 70 -11.29 -0.64 -3.42
N ARG A 71 -11.01 -1.74 -4.14
CA ARG A 71 -11.89 -2.89 -4.27
C ARG A 71 -11.45 -4.06 -3.41
N ALA A 72 -10.35 -3.87 -2.65
CA ALA A 72 -9.83 -4.94 -1.82
C ALA A 72 -10.80 -5.27 -0.69
N PRO A 73 -10.80 -6.53 -0.22
CA PRO A 73 -11.57 -6.87 0.98
C PRO A 73 -11.12 -6.00 2.15
N ALA A 74 -12.09 -5.52 2.94
CA ALA A 74 -11.78 -4.68 4.08
C ALA A 74 -11.00 -5.45 5.15
N LEU A 75 -11.21 -6.76 5.23
CA LEU A 75 -10.57 -7.61 6.23
C LEU A 75 -10.31 -8.99 5.64
N ILE A 76 -9.08 -9.46 5.80
CA ILE A 76 -8.71 -10.85 5.51
C ILE A 76 -8.16 -11.43 6.80
N SER A 77 -8.84 -12.41 7.38
CA SER A 77 -8.35 -13.12 8.55
C SER A 77 -7.30 -14.12 8.11
N VAL A 78 -6.14 -14.14 8.76
CA VAL A 78 -5.03 -15.00 8.35
C VAL A 78 -4.75 -16.07 9.39
N GLY A 79 -4.33 -15.68 10.59
CA GLY A 79 -4.09 -16.62 11.68
C GLY A 79 -2.93 -17.57 11.47
N ALA A 80 -1.91 -17.16 10.73
CA ALA A 80 -0.77 -18.01 10.41
C ALA A 80 0.50 -17.17 10.26
N HIS A 81 1.65 -17.80 10.51
CA HIS A 81 2.98 -17.21 10.31
C HIS A 81 3.15 -15.86 11.02
N GLY A 82 2.50 -15.70 12.17
CA GLY A 82 2.60 -14.48 12.96
C GLY A 82 1.67 -13.36 12.51
N VAL A 83 0.88 -13.59 11.46
CA VAL A 83 -0.06 -12.61 10.93
C VAL A 83 -1.46 -12.94 11.43
N LYS A 84 -2.10 -11.98 12.08
CA LYS A 84 -3.49 -12.14 12.53
C LYS A 84 -4.45 -11.84 11.40
N ALA A 85 -4.27 -10.69 10.74
CA ALA A 85 -5.21 -10.23 9.73
C ALA A 85 -4.55 -9.15 8.85
N VAL A 86 -5.16 -8.94 7.68
CA VAL A 86 -4.79 -7.84 6.79
C VAL A 86 -6.04 -7.01 6.57
N ARG A 87 -5.92 -5.69 6.78
CA ARG A 87 -7.03 -4.76 6.60
C ARG A 87 -6.70 -3.78 5.47
N SER A 88 -7.70 -3.42 4.69
CA SER A 88 -7.54 -2.47 3.60
C SER A 88 -8.68 -1.47 3.63
N SER A 89 -8.36 -0.18 3.49
CA SER A 89 -9.37 0.86 3.51
C SER A 89 -8.83 2.14 2.88
N MET A 90 -9.76 3.05 2.52
CA MET A 90 -9.38 4.42 2.26
C MET A 90 -9.25 5.12 3.60
N TYR A 91 -8.10 5.74 3.83
CA TYR A 91 -7.82 6.41 5.09
C TYR A 91 -8.30 7.87 5.06
N GLN A 92 -7.96 8.55 3.99
CA GLN A 92 -8.38 9.93 3.74
C GLN A 92 -8.41 10.13 2.24
N LYS A 93 -8.74 11.34 1.80
CA LYS A 93 -8.83 11.60 0.37
C LYS A 93 -7.53 11.20 -0.33
N GLU A 94 -7.64 10.36 -1.33
CA GLU A 94 -6.57 9.88 -2.19
C GLU A 94 -5.45 9.14 -1.45
N THR A 95 -5.71 8.64 -0.25
CA THR A 95 -4.76 7.81 0.48
C THR A 95 -5.44 6.54 0.94
N ALA A 96 -4.90 5.41 0.51
CA ALA A 96 -5.35 4.10 0.97
C ALA A 96 -4.37 3.55 2.01
N ARG A 97 -4.86 2.72 2.91
CA ARG A 97 -4.03 2.01 3.88
C ARG A 97 -4.24 0.51 3.75
N VAL A 98 -3.11 -0.20 3.77
CA VAL A 98 -3.10 -1.64 3.96
C VAL A 98 -2.39 -1.87 5.28
N VAL A 99 -3.03 -2.58 6.19
CA VAL A 99 -2.54 -2.79 7.55
C VAL A 99 -2.37 -4.27 7.79
N LEU A 100 -1.16 -4.67 8.14
CA LEU A 100 -0.85 -6.04 8.53
C LEU A 100 -0.79 -6.09 10.05
N GLU A 101 -1.71 -6.83 10.66
CA GLU A 101 -1.75 -7.00 12.10
C GLU A 101 -1.01 -8.27 12.49
N GLY A 102 -0.08 -8.16 13.45
CA GLY A 102 0.61 -9.31 13.99
C GLY A 102 -0.20 -9.99 15.07
N GLN A 103 0.05 -11.28 15.28
CA GLN A 103 -0.61 -12.04 16.34
C GLN A 103 -0.14 -11.63 17.72
N THR A 104 1.18 -11.57 17.92
CA THR A 104 1.79 -11.15 19.17
C THR A 104 2.76 -10.00 18.95
N GLN A 105 3.34 -9.94 17.77
CA GLN A 105 4.25 -8.88 17.33
C GLN A 105 4.21 -8.86 15.81
N ILE A 106 4.81 -7.85 15.22
CA ILE A 106 4.92 -7.78 13.77
C ILE A 106 5.94 -8.82 13.33
N PRO A 107 5.58 -9.75 12.43
CA PRO A 107 6.55 -10.74 11.96
C PRO A 107 7.61 -10.09 11.09
N ASN A 108 8.73 -10.77 10.94
CA ASN A 108 9.75 -10.34 9.99
C ASN A 108 9.16 -10.29 8.59
N HIS A 109 9.46 -9.22 7.89
CA HIS A 109 8.84 -8.96 6.59
C HIS A 109 9.78 -8.15 5.72
N ARG A 110 9.50 -8.15 4.43
CA ARG A 110 10.09 -7.21 3.48
C ARG A 110 9.02 -6.81 2.49
N ILE A 111 9.16 -5.61 1.94
CA ILE A 111 8.21 -5.07 0.99
C ILE A 111 8.90 -4.99 -0.35
N VAL A 112 8.25 -5.54 -1.37
CA VAL A 112 8.79 -5.65 -2.71
C VAL A 112 7.83 -5.02 -3.69
N LYS A 113 8.32 -4.14 -4.56
CA LYS A 113 7.53 -3.66 -5.69
C LYS A 113 7.46 -4.75 -6.74
N THR A 114 6.27 -4.92 -7.30
CA THR A 114 6.04 -5.90 -8.37
C THR A 114 5.48 -5.18 -9.58
N ASP A 115 5.34 -5.91 -10.69
CA ASP A 115 4.77 -5.36 -11.92
C ASP A 115 3.32 -4.93 -11.73
N THR A 116 2.62 -5.52 -10.78
CA THR A 116 1.19 -5.27 -10.57
C THR A 116 0.89 -4.54 -9.27
N GLY A 117 1.92 -4.16 -8.51
CA GLY A 117 1.70 -3.43 -7.26
C GLY A 117 2.80 -3.65 -6.25
N LEU A 118 2.43 -4.15 -5.08
CA LEU A 118 3.35 -4.40 -3.97
C LEU A 118 3.11 -5.79 -3.39
N SER A 119 4.16 -6.35 -2.80
CA SER A 119 4.04 -7.56 -2.00
C SER A 119 4.69 -7.35 -0.64
N ILE A 120 4.08 -7.91 0.39
CA ILE A 120 4.71 -8.05 1.71
C ILE A 120 5.06 -9.52 1.86
N VAL A 121 6.34 -9.81 1.97
CA VAL A 121 6.84 -11.19 2.06
C VAL A 121 7.15 -11.51 3.51
N ILE A 122 6.53 -12.55 4.03
CA ILE A 122 6.69 -13.05 5.40
C ILE A 122 7.36 -14.43 5.30
N GLU A 123 8.52 -14.54 5.89
CA GLU A 123 9.26 -15.82 5.86
C GLU A 123 9.68 -16.28 7.23
#